data_e0ba079bbc665fc6bc88bcc9e2d95aac
#
_entry.id   e0ba079bbc665fc6bc88bcc9e2d95aac
#
_cell.length_a   1.000
_cell.length_b   1.000
_cell.length_c   1.000
_cell.angle_alpha   90.00
_cell.angle_beta   90.00
_cell.angle_gamma   90.00
#
_symmetry.space_group_name_H-M   'P 1'
#
loop_
_entity.id
_entity.type
_entity.pdbx_description
1 polymer ?
#
loop_
_entity_poly.entity_id
_entity_poly.type
_entity_poly.pdbx_seq_one_letter_code
_entity_poly.pdbx_strand_id
1 'polypeptide(L)'
;MAAIRPDEISNIIRQQIEQYNQDVKVSTVGTVLQVGDGIARVYGLDKAMAGELLEFVDGSIGIAFNLEEDNVGCVLMSDGRSIQEGSTVTATGRIAQVPVGDAMLGRVVDALARPLDGKGDIASTETRLIESMAPGIIARKSVCEPMQTGITAIDSMIPIGRGQRELIIGDRQTGKTSVALDTILNQKGEGVVCVYVAIGQKASTVANAVQVLQEKGAMEYTIVVASNANDPASLQYLAPYTGAALAEYFMYKGKATLVIYDDLSKQAQAYRQMSLLLRRPPGREAYPGDVFYLHSRLLERAAKLSDAMGGGSMTALPIVETQAGDVSAYIPTNVISITDGQIFLSTDLFNSGLRPAVNAGISVSRVGSAAQTKAMKKVAGKVKLELAQFAELEAFAQFASDLDATTQNQLARGQRLREILKQAQFSPLLLNEQVAVIYAGINGYLDDIPVEKVVAFLIGLREYLKNSKPVYVSTVQDKKLLDDAAEAALKEGIVEFKKTFTA
;
A
#
# COMPACT_ATOMS: atom_id res chain seq x y z
N MET A 1 28.66 -72.78 16.71
CA MET A 1 28.00 -72.10 15.61
C MET A 1 26.51 -72.19 15.87
N ALA A 2 25.88 -71.08 16.32
CA ALA A 2 24.44 -71.01 16.50
C ALA A 2 23.80 -70.99 15.14
N ALA A 3 22.97 -71.98 14.80
CA ALA A 3 22.20 -72.01 13.56
C ALA A 3 21.06 -70.97 13.69
N ILE A 4 21.11 -69.97 12.87
CA ILE A 4 20.04 -68.96 12.77
C ILE A 4 18.80 -69.69 12.26
N ARG A 5 17.69 -69.61 12.99
CA ARG A 5 16.44 -70.24 12.62
C ARG A 5 15.76 -69.53 11.43
N PRO A 6 15.16 -70.25 10.48
CA PRO A 6 14.49 -69.63 9.33
C PRO A 6 13.44 -68.57 9.69
N ASP A 7 12.77 -68.74 10.85
CA ASP A 7 11.77 -67.80 11.36
C ASP A 7 12.36 -66.46 11.81
N GLU A 8 13.59 -66.42 12.30
CA GLU A 8 14.33 -65.19 12.67
C GLU A 8 14.72 -64.39 11.43
N ILE A 9 15.14 -65.09 10.36
CA ILE A 9 15.44 -64.45 9.07
C ILE A 9 14.17 -63.87 8.45
N SER A 10 13.04 -64.60 8.49
CA SER A 10 11.77 -64.10 8.01
C SER A 10 11.27 -62.84 8.79
N ASN A 11 11.47 -62.81 10.10
CA ASN A 11 11.11 -61.67 10.93
C ASN A 11 12.02 -60.44 10.69
N ILE A 12 13.31 -60.67 10.50
CA ILE A 12 14.26 -59.59 10.15
C ILE A 12 13.95 -58.99 8.77
N ILE A 13 13.66 -59.89 7.79
CA ILE A 13 13.26 -59.44 6.45
C ILE A 13 11.91 -58.70 6.49
N ARG A 14 10.96 -59.15 7.29
CA ARG A 14 9.67 -58.46 7.47
C ARG A 14 9.83 -57.12 8.13
N GLN A 15 10.63 -57.02 9.20
CA GLN A 15 10.98 -55.75 9.83
C GLN A 15 11.74 -54.79 8.89
N GLN A 16 12.66 -55.28 8.07
CA GLN A 16 13.31 -54.47 7.05
C GLN A 16 12.36 -54.04 5.93
N ILE A 17 11.42 -54.89 5.51
CA ILE A 17 10.38 -54.52 4.53
C ILE A 17 9.41 -53.51 5.13
N GLU A 18 8.99 -53.66 6.39
CA GLU A 18 8.13 -52.69 7.09
C GLU A 18 8.85 -51.35 7.35
N GLN A 19 10.16 -51.39 7.61
CA GLN A 19 10.97 -50.14 7.67
C GLN A 19 11.26 -49.53 6.30
N TYR A 20 11.24 -50.35 5.21
CA TYR A 20 11.35 -49.84 3.83
C TYR A 20 10.07 -49.21 3.30
N ASN A 21 8.93 -49.49 3.95
CA ASN A 21 7.64 -48.85 3.64
C ASN A 21 7.42 -47.51 4.38
N GLN A 22 8.42 -46.97 5.06
CA GLN A 22 8.43 -45.54 5.36
C GLN A 22 8.64 -44.83 4.03
N ASP A 23 7.63 -44.06 3.63
CA ASP A 23 7.56 -43.22 2.44
C ASP A 23 8.95 -42.83 1.93
N VAL A 24 9.37 -43.47 0.84
CA VAL A 24 10.43 -42.92 -0.01
C VAL A 24 9.84 -41.63 -0.58
N LYS A 25 9.95 -40.55 0.16
CA LYS A 25 9.87 -39.23 -0.44
C LYS A 25 10.94 -39.22 -1.51
N VAL A 26 10.54 -39.39 -2.76
CA VAL A 26 11.41 -39.18 -3.91
C VAL A 26 11.71 -37.68 -3.90
N SER A 27 12.69 -37.29 -3.09
CA SER A 27 13.23 -35.94 -3.13
C SER A 27 13.99 -35.82 -4.45
N THR A 28 13.48 -34.99 -5.36
CA THR A 28 14.23 -34.64 -6.56
C THR A 28 15.43 -33.84 -6.11
N VAL A 29 16.61 -34.40 -6.29
CA VAL A 29 17.87 -33.80 -5.88
C VAL A 29 18.57 -33.27 -7.14
N GLY A 30 18.99 -32.01 -7.09
CA GLY A 30 19.74 -31.35 -8.15
C GLY A 30 21.13 -30.94 -7.69
N THR A 31 21.96 -30.54 -8.63
CA THR A 31 23.32 -30.07 -8.40
C THR A 31 23.47 -28.64 -8.91
N VAL A 32 24.11 -27.79 -8.13
CA VAL A 32 24.41 -26.40 -8.52
C VAL A 32 25.47 -26.41 -9.61
N LEU A 33 25.12 -25.89 -10.78
CA LEU A 33 26.05 -25.71 -11.91
C LEU A 33 26.81 -24.39 -11.81
N GLN A 34 26.14 -23.35 -11.34
CA GLN A 34 26.67 -22.00 -11.22
C GLN A 34 25.95 -21.26 -10.11
N VAL A 35 26.66 -20.48 -9.30
CA VAL A 35 26.11 -19.60 -8.28
C VAL A 35 26.79 -18.23 -8.31
N GLY A 36 26.06 -17.18 -8.14
CA GLY A 36 26.58 -15.81 -8.06
C GLY A 36 25.46 -14.77 -8.06
N ASP A 37 25.72 -13.64 -7.43
CA ASP A 37 24.80 -12.46 -7.42
C ASP A 37 23.36 -12.77 -6.99
N GLY A 38 23.16 -13.72 -6.06
CA GLY A 38 21.85 -14.12 -5.56
C GLY A 38 21.07 -15.07 -6.49
N ILE A 39 21.73 -15.66 -7.49
CA ILE A 39 21.13 -16.62 -8.41
C ILE A 39 21.94 -17.91 -8.40
N ALA A 40 21.28 -19.06 -8.50
CA ALA A 40 21.87 -20.36 -8.74
C ALA A 40 21.22 -21.00 -9.99
N ARG A 41 22.04 -21.67 -10.79
CA ARG A 41 21.59 -22.59 -11.85
C ARG A 41 21.75 -23.99 -11.35
N VAL A 42 20.68 -24.77 -11.39
CA VAL A 42 20.64 -26.12 -10.80
C VAL A 42 20.25 -27.13 -11.88
N TYR A 43 21.01 -28.18 -12.00
CA TYR A 43 20.76 -29.31 -12.90
C TYR A 43 20.03 -30.44 -12.15
N GLY A 44 19.17 -31.20 -12.85
CA GLY A 44 18.58 -32.44 -12.32
C GLY A 44 17.30 -32.22 -11.50
N LEU A 45 16.67 -31.05 -11.58
CA LEU A 45 15.39 -30.74 -10.96
C LEU A 45 14.22 -30.80 -11.96
N ASP A 46 14.12 -31.89 -12.74
CA ASP A 46 13.18 -32.03 -13.87
C ASP A 46 11.71 -31.97 -13.48
N LYS A 47 11.39 -32.21 -12.21
CA LYS A 47 10.02 -32.15 -11.69
C LYS A 47 9.71 -30.92 -10.86
N ALA A 48 10.65 -29.98 -10.76
CA ALA A 48 10.44 -28.75 -9.99
C ALA A 48 9.35 -27.89 -10.64
N MET A 49 8.52 -27.30 -9.80
CA MET A 49 7.46 -26.39 -10.23
C MET A 49 7.95 -24.93 -10.19
N ALA A 50 7.42 -24.10 -11.07
CA ALA A 50 7.67 -22.66 -10.98
C ALA A 50 7.14 -22.10 -9.64
N GLY A 51 8.00 -21.34 -8.92
CA GLY A 51 7.67 -20.82 -7.59
C GLY A 51 7.89 -21.81 -6.46
N GLU A 52 8.44 -22.99 -6.74
CA GLU A 52 8.75 -24.00 -5.72
C GLU A 52 9.95 -23.58 -4.88
N LEU A 53 9.88 -23.86 -3.58
CA LEU A 53 10.99 -23.69 -2.66
C LEU A 53 12.03 -24.80 -2.87
N LEU A 54 13.28 -24.38 -3.03
CA LEU A 54 14.45 -25.25 -3.15
C LEU A 54 15.32 -25.07 -1.91
N GLU A 55 15.72 -26.18 -1.29
CA GLU A 55 16.56 -26.19 -0.10
C GLU A 55 17.97 -26.62 -0.45
N PHE A 56 18.95 -25.80 -0.11
CA PHE A 56 20.38 -26.05 -0.29
C PHE A 56 20.97 -26.75 0.95
N VAL A 57 22.11 -27.42 0.77
CA VAL A 57 22.78 -28.19 1.85
C VAL A 57 23.09 -27.35 3.08
N ASP A 58 23.34 -26.06 2.91
CA ASP A 58 23.63 -25.12 3.99
C ASP A 58 22.35 -24.59 4.72
N GLY A 59 21.15 -25.09 4.36
CA GLY A 59 19.87 -24.63 4.86
C GLY A 59 19.37 -23.34 4.21
N SER A 60 20.10 -22.80 3.22
CA SER A 60 19.62 -21.67 2.42
C SER A 60 18.43 -22.09 1.58
N ILE A 61 17.49 -21.15 1.39
CA ILE A 61 16.29 -21.36 0.58
C ILE A 61 16.39 -20.54 -0.70
N GLY A 62 16.00 -21.15 -1.81
CA GLY A 62 15.81 -20.48 -3.08
C GLY A 62 14.40 -20.75 -3.64
N ILE A 63 14.02 -20.01 -4.66
CA ILE A 63 12.77 -20.20 -5.41
C ILE A 63 13.12 -20.56 -6.86
N ALA A 64 12.51 -21.63 -7.37
CA ALA A 64 12.58 -22.02 -8.78
C ALA A 64 11.86 -20.94 -9.62
N PHE A 65 12.63 -20.20 -10.43
CA PHE A 65 12.13 -19.03 -11.13
C PHE A 65 12.07 -19.21 -12.65
N ASN A 66 13.11 -19.81 -13.23
CA ASN A 66 13.22 -20.16 -14.64
C ASN A 66 13.31 -21.67 -14.77
N LEU A 67 12.36 -22.29 -15.46
CA LEU A 67 12.44 -23.71 -15.80
C LEU A 67 12.89 -23.82 -17.24
N GLU A 68 14.14 -24.25 -17.44
CA GLU A 68 14.75 -24.51 -18.73
C GLU A 68 14.84 -26.02 -18.98
N GLU A 69 15.11 -26.43 -20.22
CA GLU A 69 15.13 -27.85 -20.60
C GLU A 69 16.15 -28.66 -19.78
N ASP A 70 17.35 -28.09 -19.56
CA ASP A 70 18.46 -28.76 -18.88
C ASP A 70 18.77 -28.25 -17.49
N ASN A 71 18.15 -27.14 -17.06
CA ASN A 71 18.45 -26.53 -15.76
C ASN A 71 17.29 -25.70 -15.22
N VAL A 72 17.35 -25.46 -13.92
CA VAL A 72 16.43 -24.57 -13.21
C VAL A 72 17.19 -23.34 -12.75
N GLY A 73 16.76 -22.17 -13.21
CA GLY A 73 17.21 -20.88 -12.67
C GLY A 73 16.55 -20.60 -11.35
N CYS A 74 17.31 -20.62 -10.27
CA CYS A 74 16.86 -20.41 -8.92
C CYS A 74 17.28 -19.02 -8.41
N VAL A 75 16.38 -18.32 -7.75
CA VAL A 75 16.65 -17.05 -7.07
C VAL A 75 16.81 -17.32 -5.58
N LEU A 76 17.98 -16.98 -5.02
CA LEU A 76 18.31 -17.21 -3.63
C LEU A 76 17.65 -16.18 -2.70
N MET A 77 17.16 -16.65 -1.55
CA MET A 77 16.59 -15.81 -0.49
C MET A 77 17.63 -15.39 0.56
N SER A 78 18.89 -15.63 0.27
CA SER A 78 20.06 -15.28 1.08
C SER A 78 21.16 -14.70 0.19
N ASP A 79 22.28 -14.31 0.79
CA ASP A 79 23.44 -13.80 0.04
C ASP A 79 24.20 -14.89 -0.75
N GLY A 80 23.85 -16.14 -0.54
CA GLY A 80 24.40 -17.29 -1.28
C GLY A 80 25.88 -17.56 -1.08
N ARG A 81 26.55 -16.93 -0.09
CA ARG A 81 28.00 -17.03 0.10
C ARG A 81 28.49 -18.41 0.49
N SER A 82 27.64 -19.20 1.12
CA SER A 82 27.95 -20.59 1.56
C SER A 82 27.69 -21.65 0.48
N ILE A 83 26.97 -21.26 -0.60
CA ILE A 83 26.66 -22.18 -1.69
C ILE A 83 27.80 -22.19 -2.70
N GLN A 84 28.22 -23.40 -3.11
CA GLN A 84 29.30 -23.61 -4.08
C GLN A 84 28.80 -24.38 -5.30
N GLU A 85 29.52 -24.29 -6.41
CA GLU A 85 29.29 -25.16 -7.55
C GLU A 85 29.49 -26.62 -7.12
N GLY A 86 28.61 -27.50 -7.58
CA GLY A 86 28.57 -28.91 -7.13
C GLY A 86 27.76 -29.14 -5.85
N SER A 87 27.30 -28.09 -5.15
CA SER A 87 26.43 -28.24 -3.97
C SER A 87 25.11 -28.90 -4.35
N THR A 88 24.58 -29.68 -3.42
CA THR A 88 23.29 -30.38 -3.59
C THR A 88 22.15 -29.48 -3.26
N VAL A 89 21.06 -29.56 -4.04
CA VAL A 89 19.82 -28.84 -3.86
C VAL A 89 18.65 -29.81 -3.87
N THR A 90 17.73 -29.68 -2.96
CA THR A 90 16.53 -30.53 -2.84
C THR A 90 15.28 -29.74 -3.17
N ALA A 91 14.46 -30.25 -4.09
CA ALA A 91 13.12 -29.74 -4.34
C ALA A 91 12.19 -30.14 -3.18
N THR A 92 11.52 -29.15 -2.59
CA THR A 92 10.69 -29.37 -1.38
C THR A 92 9.27 -29.83 -1.68
N GLY A 93 8.82 -29.77 -2.94
CA GLY A 93 7.43 -30.01 -3.34
C GLY A 93 6.46 -28.94 -2.84
N ARG A 94 6.95 -27.82 -2.30
CA ARG A 94 6.11 -26.76 -1.72
C ARG A 94 6.34 -25.46 -2.48
N ILE A 95 5.23 -24.88 -2.93
CA ILE A 95 5.22 -23.52 -3.49
C ILE A 95 5.47 -22.51 -2.37
N ALA A 96 6.11 -21.40 -2.68
CA ALA A 96 6.44 -20.34 -1.74
C ALA A 96 5.20 -19.82 -1.00
N GLN A 97 5.21 -19.92 0.32
CA GLN A 97 4.13 -19.54 1.22
C GLN A 97 4.67 -18.89 2.48
N VAL A 98 3.84 -18.06 3.12
CA VAL A 98 4.16 -17.37 4.36
C VAL A 98 3.15 -17.68 5.45
N PRO A 99 3.57 -17.68 6.73
CA PRO A 99 2.64 -17.76 7.85
C PRO A 99 1.75 -16.51 7.88
N VAL A 100 0.47 -16.71 8.19
CA VAL A 100 -0.54 -15.66 8.28
C VAL A 100 -1.38 -15.85 9.56
N GLY A 101 -1.95 -14.79 10.09
CA GLY A 101 -2.79 -14.89 11.28
C GLY A 101 -2.91 -13.58 12.05
N ASP A 102 -3.79 -13.55 13.04
CA ASP A 102 -3.96 -12.38 13.92
C ASP A 102 -2.68 -12.09 14.74
N ALA A 103 -1.83 -13.11 14.97
CA ALA A 103 -0.53 -12.95 15.65
C ALA A 103 0.48 -12.08 14.88
N MET A 104 0.20 -11.78 13.60
CA MET A 104 1.01 -10.87 12.79
C MET A 104 0.73 -9.39 13.10
N LEU A 105 -0.38 -9.05 13.73
CA LEU A 105 -0.71 -7.66 14.07
C LEU A 105 0.32 -7.09 15.05
N GLY A 106 0.75 -5.87 14.82
CA GLY A 106 1.75 -5.19 15.64
C GLY A 106 3.19 -5.65 15.42
N ARG A 107 3.44 -6.52 14.43
CA ARG A 107 4.76 -7.07 14.15
C ARG A 107 5.43 -6.39 12.95
N VAL A 108 6.75 -6.40 13.00
CA VAL A 108 7.61 -6.02 11.86
C VAL A 108 8.30 -7.28 11.37
N VAL A 109 8.09 -7.62 10.11
CA VAL A 109 8.57 -8.87 9.50
C VAL A 109 9.33 -8.60 8.19
N ASP A 110 10.14 -9.58 7.77
CA ASP A 110 10.80 -9.56 6.45
C ASP A 110 9.88 -10.07 5.32
N ALA A 111 10.42 -10.15 4.11
CA ALA A 111 9.71 -10.66 2.93
C ALA A 111 9.28 -12.14 3.03
N LEU A 112 9.82 -12.90 3.96
CA LEU A 112 9.44 -14.30 4.27
C LEU A 112 8.56 -14.40 5.53
N ALA A 113 8.06 -13.27 6.03
CA ALA A 113 7.28 -13.13 7.26
C ALA A 113 8.02 -13.57 8.54
N ARG A 114 9.37 -13.52 8.54
CA ARG A 114 10.17 -13.74 9.74
C ARG A 114 10.26 -12.46 10.57
N PRO A 115 10.20 -12.53 11.91
CA PRO A 115 10.18 -11.34 12.76
C PRO A 115 11.52 -10.59 12.71
N LEU A 116 11.44 -9.25 12.59
CA LEU A 116 12.57 -8.31 12.64
C LEU A 116 12.53 -7.41 13.89
N ASP A 117 11.46 -7.47 14.67
CA ASP A 117 11.17 -6.55 15.78
C ASP A 117 11.73 -6.97 17.14
N GLY A 118 12.45 -8.10 17.20
CA GLY A 118 13.01 -8.62 18.45
C GLY A 118 12.00 -9.15 19.49
N LYS A 119 10.72 -9.24 19.12
CA LYS A 119 9.65 -9.70 20.02
C LYS A 119 9.48 -11.24 20.05
N GLY A 120 10.46 -11.98 19.53
CA GLY A 120 10.41 -13.45 19.45
C GLY A 120 9.57 -13.96 18.28
N ASP A 121 9.50 -15.29 18.18
CA ASP A 121 8.81 -15.98 17.09
C ASP A 121 7.31 -15.71 17.07
N ILE A 122 6.73 -15.77 15.88
CA ILE A 122 5.30 -15.55 15.66
C ILE A 122 4.60 -16.91 15.62
N ALA A 123 3.75 -17.19 16.59
CA ALA A 123 2.96 -18.40 16.62
C ALA A 123 1.83 -18.30 15.57
N SER A 124 2.03 -18.92 14.40
CA SER A 124 1.01 -19.04 13.37
C SER A 124 0.88 -20.50 12.94
N THR A 125 -0.37 -20.94 12.80
CA THR A 125 -0.70 -22.29 12.32
C THR A 125 -1.20 -22.30 10.89
N GLU A 126 -1.59 -21.13 10.36
CA GLU A 126 -2.11 -20.97 9.00
C GLU A 126 -1.00 -20.43 8.08
N THR A 127 -0.97 -20.91 6.86
CA THR A 127 -0.06 -20.41 5.81
C THR A 127 -0.85 -20.00 4.58
N ARG A 128 -0.28 -19.11 3.79
CA ARG A 128 -0.87 -18.63 2.54
C ARG A 128 0.19 -18.53 1.45
N LEU A 129 -0.17 -18.89 0.22
CA LEU A 129 0.71 -18.72 -0.92
C LEU A 129 1.09 -17.25 -1.09
N ILE A 130 2.38 -16.98 -1.32
CA ILE A 130 2.88 -15.63 -1.59
C ILE A 130 2.28 -15.11 -2.89
N GLU A 131 2.31 -15.93 -3.95
CA GLU A 131 1.62 -15.63 -5.20
C GLU A 131 0.31 -16.43 -5.26
N SER A 132 -0.81 -15.73 -5.15
CA SER A 132 -2.15 -16.30 -5.29
C SER A 132 -2.93 -15.60 -6.39
N MET A 133 -3.87 -16.31 -6.98
CA MET A 133 -4.73 -15.76 -8.03
C MET A 133 -5.65 -14.68 -7.45
N ALA A 134 -5.83 -13.59 -8.21
CA ALA A 134 -6.78 -12.54 -7.86
C ALA A 134 -8.23 -13.07 -7.85
N PRO A 135 -9.12 -12.49 -7.02
CA PRO A 135 -10.54 -12.84 -7.04
C PRO A 135 -11.13 -12.67 -8.45
N GLY A 136 -11.88 -13.67 -8.93
CA GLY A 136 -12.55 -13.62 -10.22
C GLY A 136 -13.71 -12.60 -10.26
N ILE A 137 -14.28 -12.37 -11.44
CA ILE A 137 -15.32 -11.34 -11.67
C ILE A 137 -16.54 -11.56 -10.75
N ILE A 138 -17.02 -12.79 -10.62
CA ILE A 138 -18.21 -13.12 -9.82
C ILE A 138 -17.97 -12.95 -8.32
N ALA A 139 -16.72 -13.09 -7.88
CA ALA A 139 -16.33 -12.91 -6.48
C ALA A 139 -16.22 -11.43 -6.06
N ARG A 140 -16.32 -10.48 -7.00
CA ARG A 140 -16.18 -9.04 -6.75
C ARG A 140 -17.51 -8.33 -6.64
N LYS A 141 -17.52 -7.25 -5.88
CA LYS A 141 -18.60 -6.26 -5.77
C LYS A 141 -18.06 -4.88 -6.13
N SER A 142 -18.90 -4.01 -6.67
CA SER A 142 -18.52 -2.62 -6.95
C SER A 142 -18.12 -1.90 -5.68
N VAL A 143 -17.09 -1.07 -5.78
CA VAL A 143 -16.60 -0.23 -4.68
C VAL A 143 -17.61 0.87 -4.39
N CYS A 144 -18.13 0.92 -3.16
CA CYS A 144 -19.14 1.88 -2.72
C CYS A 144 -18.97 2.36 -1.27
N GLU A 145 -17.99 1.80 -0.55
CA GLU A 145 -17.70 2.18 0.83
C GLU A 145 -16.46 3.07 0.87
N PRO A 146 -16.50 4.23 1.58
CA PRO A 146 -15.35 5.13 1.65
C PRO A 146 -14.21 4.56 2.47
N MET A 147 -12.98 4.78 2.01
CA MET A 147 -11.74 4.65 2.76
C MET A 147 -11.30 6.07 3.12
N GLN A 148 -11.61 6.52 4.33
CA GLN A 148 -11.25 7.87 4.78
C GLN A 148 -9.75 7.95 5.02
N THR A 149 -9.06 8.84 4.29
CA THR A 149 -7.62 9.04 4.46
C THR A 149 -7.29 10.00 5.60
N GLY A 150 -8.26 10.81 6.00
CA GLY A 150 -8.05 11.90 6.94
C GLY A 150 -7.33 13.11 6.34
N ILE A 151 -7.09 13.08 5.03
CA ILE A 151 -6.43 14.17 4.28
C ILE A 151 -7.50 14.90 3.48
N THR A 152 -7.77 16.14 3.85
CA THR A 152 -8.85 16.96 3.28
C THR A 152 -8.77 17.06 1.77
N ALA A 153 -7.58 17.24 1.20
CA ALA A 153 -7.37 17.34 -0.23
C ALA A 153 -7.76 16.04 -0.97
N ILE A 154 -7.49 14.88 -0.39
CA ILE A 154 -7.77 13.58 -0.99
C ILE A 154 -9.25 13.24 -0.82
N ASP A 155 -9.75 13.26 0.41
CA ASP A 155 -11.13 12.84 0.73
C ASP A 155 -12.19 13.73 0.03
N SER A 156 -11.85 15.00 -0.23
CA SER A 156 -12.75 15.92 -0.95
C SER A 156 -12.71 15.78 -2.47
N MET A 157 -11.52 15.61 -3.07
CA MET A 157 -11.33 15.73 -4.53
C MET A 157 -11.02 14.41 -5.23
N ILE A 158 -10.38 13.46 -4.53
CA ILE A 158 -9.87 12.21 -5.07
C ILE A 158 -10.23 11.08 -4.09
N PRO A 159 -11.52 10.86 -3.80
CA PRO A 159 -11.92 9.92 -2.77
C PRO A 159 -11.52 8.49 -3.12
N ILE A 160 -11.10 7.76 -2.09
CA ILE A 160 -10.69 6.35 -2.17
C ILE A 160 -11.79 5.49 -1.56
N GLY A 161 -12.12 4.39 -2.21
CA GLY A 161 -13.09 3.41 -1.71
C GLY A 161 -12.42 2.13 -1.21
N ARG A 162 -13.10 1.42 -0.32
CA ARG A 162 -12.66 0.11 0.20
C ARG A 162 -12.67 -0.93 -0.91
N GLY A 163 -11.50 -1.43 -1.28
CA GLY A 163 -11.29 -2.35 -2.40
C GLY A 163 -10.76 -1.68 -3.68
N GLN A 164 -10.51 -0.37 -3.64
CA GLN A 164 -9.93 0.39 -4.75
C GLN A 164 -8.40 0.31 -4.75
N ARG A 165 -7.81 0.46 -5.94
CA ARG A 165 -6.36 0.64 -6.14
C ARG A 165 -6.11 2.08 -6.54
N GLU A 166 -5.52 2.86 -5.65
CA GLU A 166 -5.22 4.27 -5.91
C GLU A 166 -3.72 4.51 -5.84
N LEU A 167 -3.13 4.95 -6.94
CA LEU A 167 -1.70 5.20 -7.05
C LEU A 167 -1.31 6.52 -6.37
N ILE A 168 -0.27 6.50 -5.55
CA ILE A 168 0.40 7.72 -5.07
C ILE A 168 1.68 7.89 -5.88
N ILE A 169 1.78 8.97 -6.66
CA ILE A 169 2.87 9.19 -7.60
C ILE A 169 3.48 10.60 -7.45
N GLY A 170 4.78 10.71 -7.60
CA GLY A 170 5.50 11.99 -7.54
C GLY A 170 6.99 11.80 -7.32
N ASP A 171 7.75 12.88 -7.38
CA ASP A 171 9.19 12.88 -7.20
C ASP A 171 9.62 12.53 -5.76
N ARG A 172 10.91 12.37 -5.54
CA ARG A 172 11.47 12.14 -4.21
C ARG A 172 11.12 13.29 -3.27
N GLN A 173 10.86 12.96 -2.00
CA GLN A 173 10.60 13.92 -0.92
C GLN A 173 9.37 14.83 -1.13
N THR A 174 8.43 14.46 -1.98
CA THR A 174 7.14 15.18 -2.16
C THR A 174 6.06 14.81 -1.12
N GLY A 175 6.38 13.91 -0.18
CA GLY A 175 5.47 13.52 0.89
C GLY A 175 4.63 12.26 0.62
N LYS A 176 5.00 11.41 -0.36
CA LYS A 176 4.28 10.16 -0.68
C LYS A 176 4.09 9.24 0.52
N THR A 177 5.17 8.93 1.22
CA THR A 177 5.15 8.11 2.45
C THR A 177 4.32 8.76 3.56
N SER A 178 4.35 10.10 3.69
CA SER A 178 3.53 10.81 4.70
C SER A 178 2.05 10.65 4.44
N VAL A 179 1.59 10.79 3.18
CA VAL A 179 0.20 10.55 2.77
C VAL A 179 -0.22 9.10 3.11
N ALA A 180 0.65 8.15 2.84
CA ALA A 180 0.39 6.74 3.16
C ALA A 180 0.27 6.49 4.66
N LEU A 181 1.19 7.04 5.47
CA LEU A 181 1.15 6.90 6.93
C LEU A 181 -0.06 7.62 7.54
N ASP A 182 -0.39 8.83 7.09
CA ASP A 182 -1.60 9.55 7.53
C ASP A 182 -2.86 8.72 7.26
N THR A 183 -2.92 8.05 6.10
CA THR A 183 -4.03 7.15 5.78
C THR A 183 -4.12 5.97 6.76
N ILE A 184 -3.00 5.36 7.16
CA ILE A 184 -2.98 4.32 8.20
C ILE A 184 -3.46 4.89 9.55
N LEU A 185 -2.92 6.04 9.96
CA LEU A 185 -3.27 6.66 11.24
C LEU A 185 -4.77 6.94 11.36
N ASN A 186 -5.40 7.32 10.25
CA ASN A 186 -6.84 7.59 10.22
C ASN A 186 -7.72 6.34 10.30
N GLN A 187 -7.16 5.12 10.19
CA GLN A 187 -7.95 3.89 10.30
C GLN A 187 -8.21 3.46 11.76
N LYS A 188 -7.72 4.21 12.74
CA LYS A 188 -7.95 3.93 14.15
C LYS A 188 -9.44 3.91 14.47
N GLY A 189 -9.96 2.77 14.91
CA GLY A 189 -11.38 2.58 15.23
C GLY A 189 -12.30 2.30 14.02
N GLU A 190 -11.81 2.34 12.79
CA GLU A 190 -12.59 2.06 11.57
C GLU A 190 -12.65 0.57 11.19
N GLY A 191 -12.04 -0.30 11.99
CA GLY A 191 -12.05 -1.76 11.77
C GLY A 191 -11.25 -2.22 10.55
N VAL A 192 -10.27 -1.44 10.12
CA VAL A 192 -9.41 -1.72 8.98
C VAL A 192 -8.07 -2.26 9.46
N VAL A 193 -7.65 -3.41 8.93
CA VAL A 193 -6.30 -3.95 9.14
C VAL A 193 -5.36 -3.36 8.10
N CYS A 194 -4.26 -2.78 8.54
CA CYS A 194 -3.29 -2.14 7.67
C CYS A 194 -2.04 -3.01 7.47
N VAL A 195 -1.49 -3.02 6.27
CA VAL A 195 -0.21 -3.64 5.94
C VAL A 195 0.67 -2.59 5.25
N TYR A 196 1.76 -2.21 5.88
CA TYR A 196 2.75 -1.30 5.28
C TYR A 196 3.93 -2.09 4.78
N VAL A 197 4.18 -2.05 3.48
CA VAL A 197 5.28 -2.77 2.82
C VAL A 197 6.35 -1.79 2.40
N ALA A 198 7.49 -1.80 3.08
CA ALA A 198 8.68 -1.02 2.74
C ALA A 198 9.57 -1.82 1.81
N ILE A 199 9.81 -1.33 0.59
CA ILE A 199 10.52 -2.03 -0.48
C ILE A 199 11.77 -1.25 -0.86
N GLY A 200 12.95 -1.83 -0.66
CA GLY A 200 14.22 -1.21 -1.03
C GLY A 200 14.52 0.12 -0.36
N GLN A 201 13.91 0.37 0.81
CA GLN A 201 14.11 1.60 1.58
C GLN A 201 15.32 1.49 2.53
N LYS A 202 15.83 2.64 2.96
CA LYS A 202 16.86 2.67 4.01
C LYS A 202 16.25 2.20 5.34
N ALA A 203 16.98 1.40 6.10
CA ALA A 203 16.53 0.91 7.40
C ALA A 203 16.11 2.05 8.36
N SER A 204 16.80 3.20 8.32
CA SER A 204 16.44 4.38 9.11
C SER A 204 15.06 4.95 8.74
N THR A 205 14.71 4.93 7.45
CA THR A 205 13.38 5.40 6.99
C THR A 205 12.29 4.47 7.48
N VAL A 206 12.52 3.16 7.40
CA VAL A 206 11.58 2.15 7.91
C VAL A 206 11.42 2.28 9.42
N ALA A 207 12.52 2.45 10.15
CA ALA A 207 12.50 2.64 11.61
C ALA A 207 11.68 3.88 12.01
N ASN A 208 11.85 5.01 11.30
CA ASN A 208 11.06 6.21 11.54
C ASN A 208 9.57 5.99 11.27
N ALA A 209 9.20 5.28 10.20
CA ALA A 209 7.81 4.96 9.92
C ALA A 209 7.20 4.09 11.02
N VAL A 210 7.91 3.05 11.49
CA VAL A 210 7.49 2.20 12.60
C VAL A 210 7.34 3.01 13.89
N GLN A 211 8.29 3.91 14.17
CA GLN A 211 8.22 4.77 15.35
C GLN A 211 6.98 5.66 15.34
N VAL A 212 6.66 6.32 14.22
CA VAL A 212 5.45 7.14 14.06
C VAL A 212 4.19 6.30 14.31
N LEU A 213 4.12 5.10 13.73
CA LEU A 213 2.98 4.20 13.92
C LEU A 213 2.85 3.75 15.39
N GLN A 214 3.96 3.51 16.09
CA GLN A 214 3.98 3.16 17.52
C GLN A 214 3.52 4.32 18.38
N GLU A 215 4.08 5.50 18.21
CA GLU A 215 3.75 6.71 18.98
C GLU A 215 2.27 7.10 18.87
N LYS A 216 1.67 6.89 17.69
CA LYS A 216 0.25 7.15 17.44
C LYS A 216 -0.67 5.97 17.79
N GLY A 217 -0.12 4.83 18.24
CA GLY A 217 -0.89 3.63 18.60
C GLY A 217 -1.47 2.89 17.38
N ALA A 218 -0.95 3.13 16.17
CA ALA A 218 -1.43 2.50 14.95
C ALA A 218 -0.87 1.09 14.73
N MET A 219 0.19 0.70 15.45
CA MET A 219 0.74 -0.65 15.36
C MET A 219 -0.25 -1.74 15.82
N GLU A 220 -1.23 -1.42 16.66
CA GLU A 220 -2.23 -2.40 17.13
C GLU A 220 -3.02 -3.07 15.99
N TYR A 221 -3.21 -2.35 14.88
CA TYR A 221 -3.94 -2.83 13.69
C TYR A 221 -3.08 -2.83 12.42
N THR A 222 -1.76 -2.69 12.56
CA THR A 222 -0.83 -2.60 11.42
C THR A 222 0.21 -3.71 11.47
N ILE A 223 0.50 -4.29 10.30
CA ILE A 223 1.63 -5.19 10.05
C ILE A 223 2.63 -4.43 9.18
N VAL A 224 3.91 -4.50 9.51
CA VAL A 224 4.98 -3.91 8.69
C VAL A 224 5.79 -5.03 8.05
N VAL A 225 5.88 -5.02 6.72
CA VAL A 225 6.75 -5.90 5.94
C VAL A 225 7.91 -5.08 5.43
N ALA A 226 9.13 -5.41 5.81
CA ALA A 226 10.31 -4.64 5.45
C ALA A 226 11.30 -5.48 4.63
N SER A 227 11.68 -4.94 3.48
CA SER A 227 12.85 -5.38 2.72
C SER A 227 13.69 -4.15 2.43
N ASN A 228 14.86 -4.08 3.08
CA ASN A 228 15.71 -2.91 3.05
C ASN A 228 16.53 -2.81 1.76
N ALA A 229 17.16 -1.66 1.53
CA ALA A 229 17.97 -1.42 0.33
C ALA A 229 19.24 -2.30 0.24
N ASN A 230 19.70 -2.85 1.36
CA ASN A 230 20.83 -3.75 1.43
C ASN A 230 20.45 -5.25 1.34
N ASP A 231 19.14 -5.55 1.31
CA ASP A 231 18.66 -6.91 1.17
C ASP A 231 18.77 -7.38 -0.30
N PRO A 232 18.89 -8.68 -0.54
CA PRO A 232 18.90 -9.24 -1.89
C PRO A 232 17.68 -8.79 -2.72
N ALA A 233 17.88 -8.64 -4.03
CA ALA A 233 16.82 -8.25 -4.95
C ALA A 233 15.60 -9.20 -4.89
N SER A 234 15.84 -10.48 -4.60
CA SER A 234 14.81 -11.48 -4.38
C SER A 234 13.82 -11.12 -3.25
N LEU A 235 14.33 -10.66 -2.12
CA LEU A 235 13.50 -10.25 -0.99
C LEU A 235 12.73 -8.96 -1.30
N GLN A 236 13.35 -8.01 -2.00
CA GLN A 236 12.67 -6.79 -2.45
C GLN A 236 11.54 -7.10 -3.47
N TYR A 237 11.75 -8.12 -4.32
CA TYR A 237 10.73 -8.61 -5.24
C TYR A 237 9.56 -9.26 -4.50
N LEU A 238 9.81 -10.09 -3.49
CA LEU A 238 8.79 -10.86 -2.76
C LEU A 238 7.99 -10.02 -1.76
N ALA A 239 8.60 -9.03 -1.13
CA ALA A 239 7.97 -8.27 -0.04
C ALA A 239 6.54 -7.77 -0.36
N PRO A 240 6.23 -7.21 -1.55
CA PRO A 240 4.87 -6.78 -1.88
C PRO A 240 3.88 -7.95 -1.93
N TYR A 241 4.28 -9.09 -2.47
CA TYR A 241 3.43 -10.28 -2.53
C TYR A 241 3.16 -10.87 -1.16
N THR A 242 4.15 -10.86 -0.27
CA THR A 242 3.99 -11.22 1.15
C THR A 242 3.01 -10.29 1.84
N GLY A 243 3.16 -8.97 1.64
CA GLY A 243 2.20 -7.99 2.16
C GLY A 243 0.78 -8.23 1.65
N ALA A 244 0.62 -8.55 0.37
CA ALA A 244 -0.67 -8.92 -0.20
C ALA A 244 -1.24 -10.20 0.43
N ALA A 245 -0.42 -11.24 0.63
CA ALA A 245 -0.86 -12.50 1.24
C ALA A 245 -1.34 -12.30 2.69
N LEU A 246 -0.64 -11.44 3.46
CA LEU A 246 -1.03 -11.07 4.82
C LEU A 246 -2.36 -10.29 4.83
N ALA A 247 -2.55 -9.33 3.93
CA ALA A 247 -3.80 -8.57 3.82
C ALA A 247 -4.97 -9.44 3.35
N GLU A 248 -4.74 -10.34 2.38
CA GLU A 248 -5.75 -11.28 1.89
C GLU A 248 -6.31 -12.19 2.98
N TYR A 249 -5.50 -12.62 3.92
CA TYR A 249 -5.97 -13.42 5.05
C TYR A 249 -7.14 -12.75 5.78
N PHE A 250 -7.01 -11.48 6.08
CA PHE A 250 -8.07 -10.71 6.73
C PHE A 250 -9.23 -10.39 5.78
N MET A 251 -8.94 -10.08 4.51
CA MET A 251 -9.96 -9.83 3.50
C MET A 251 -10.90 -11.03 3.34
N TYR A 252 -10.38 -12.26 3.24
CA TYR A 252 -11.19 -13.47 3.12
C TYR A 252 -11.89 -13.86 4.43
N LYS A 253 -11.50 -13.28 5.57
CA LYS A 253 -12.23 -13.35 6.84
C LYS A 253 -13.31 -12.25 6.97
N GLY A 254 -13.64 -11.54 5.88
CA GLY A 254 -14.69 -10.53 5.85
C GLY A 254 -14.26 -9.16 6.40
N LYS A 255 -12.97 -8.97 6.76
CA LYS A 255 -12.46 -7.68 7.25
C LYS A 255 -12.11 -6.74 6.09
N ALA A 256 -12.12 -5.43 6.36
CA ALA A 256 -11.54 -4.45 5.47
C ALA A 256 -10.02 -4.37 5.72
N THR A 257 -9.24 -4.32 4.64
CA THR A 257 -7.79 -4.20 4.72
C THR A 257 -7.28 -3.07 3.83
N LEU A 258 -6.16 -2.48 4.24
CA LEU A 258 -5.43 -1.46 3.51
C LEU A 258 -3.98 -1.94 3.35
N VAL A 259 -3.50 -2.07 2.13
CA VAL A 259 -2.09 -2.40 1.86
C VAL A 259 -1.40 -1.25 1.14
N ILE A 260 -0.23 -0.86 1.63
CA ILE A 260 0.60 0.19 1.07
C ILE A 260 1.89 -0.43 0.56
N TYR A 261 2.25 -0.15 -0.70
CA TYR A 261 3.49 -0.62 -1.31
C TYR A 261 4.44 0.57 -1.52
N ASP A 262 5.42 0.74 -0.65
CA ASP A 262 6.36 1.87 -0.66
C ASP A 262 7.80 1.40 -0.95
N ASP A 263 8.30 1.33 -2.21
CA ASP A 263 7.61 1.70 -3.45
C ASP A 263 7.74 0.60 -4.55
N LEU A 264 6.82 0.58 -5.47
CA LEU A 264 6.82 -0.38 -6.60
C LEU A 264 7.91 -0.11 -7.64
N SER A 265 8.46 1.11 -7.71
CA SER A 265 9.61 1.41 -8.56
C SER A 265 10.83 0.59 -8.14
N LYS A 266 11.03 0.39 -6.83
CA LYS A 266 12.09 -0.46 -6.29
C LYS A 266 11.86 -1.94 -6.57
N GLN A 267 10.61 -2.40 -6.44
CA GLN A 267 10.27 -3.77 -6.84
C GLN A 267 10.59 -4.03 -8.32
N ALA A 268 10.22 -3.11 -9.21
CA ALA A 268 10.52 -3.23 -10.63
C ALA A 268 12.04 -3.26 -10.89
N GLN A 269 12.81 -2.43 -10.20
CA GLN A 269 14.28 -2.43 -10.29
C GLN A 269 14.88 -3.76 -9.83
N ALA A 270 14.42 -4.31 -8.71
CA ALA A 270 14.83 -5.63 -8.21
C ALA A 270 14.48 -6.73 -9.23
N TYR A 271 13.28 -6.70 -9.79
CA TYR A 271 12.85 -7.65 -10.82
C TYR A 271 13.69 -7.56 -12.10
N ARG A 272 14.03 -6.34 -12.53
CA ARG A 272 14.95 -6.11 -13.65
C ARG A 272 16.31 -6.72 -13.37
N GLN A 273 16.87 -6.48 -12.20
CA GLN A 273 18.17 -7.05 -11.79
C GLN A 273 18.15 -8.57 -11.86
N MET A 274 17.17 -9.23 -11.24
CA MET A 274 17.05 -10.70 -11.27
C MET A 274 16.88 -11.25 -12.68
N SER A 275 16.04 -10.58 -13.51
CA SER A 275 15.78 -11.01 -14.88
C SER A 275 17.02 -10.92 -15.78
N LEU A 276 17.82 -9.87 -15.62
CA LEU A 276 19.09 -9.72 -16.35
C LEU A 276 20.13 -10.77 -15.92
N LEU A 277 20.22 -11.07 -14.63
CA LEU A 277 21.11 -12.11 -14.11
C LEU A 277 20.70 -13.51 -14.61
N LEU A 278 19.40 -13.77 -14.74
CA LEU A 278 18.84 -14.97 -15.35
C LEU A 278 18.90 -14.96 -16.88
N ARG A 279 19.53 -13.95 -17.50
CA ARG A 279 19.69 -13.78 -18.94
C ARG A 279 18.37 -13.71 -19.72
N ARG A 280 17.29 -13.25 -19.10
CA ARG A 280 16.06 -12.94 -19.82
C ARG A 280 16.28 -11.73 -20.74
N PRO A 281 15.74 -11.73 -21.96
CA PRO A 281 15.96 -10.63 -22.90
C PRO A 281 15.37 -9.31 -22.36
N PRO A 282 16.16 -8.22 -22.34
CA PRO A 282 15.67 -6.92 -21.89
C PRO A 282 14.79 -6.25 -22.94
N GLY A 283 13.77 -5.53 -22.47
CA GLY A 283 12.92 -4.64 -23.25
C GLY A 283 13.21 -3.16 -22.98
N ARG A 284 12.16 -2.32 -23.00
CA ARG A 284 12.24 -0.88 -22.72
C ARG A 284 12.88 -0.61 -21.36
N GLU A 285 13.83 0.31 -21.29
CA GLU A 285 14.59 0.68 -20.10
C GLU A 285 15.25 -0.53 -19.39
N ALA A 286 15.60 -1.57 -20.17
CA ALA A 286 16.15 -2.84 -19.72
C ALA A 286 15.23 -3.66 -18.79
N TYR A 287 13.95 -3.31 -18.69
CA TYR A 287 12.98 -4.15 -18.00
C TYR A 287 12.62 -5.39 -18.83
N PRO A 288 12.32 -6.53 -18.19
CA PRO A 288 11.83 -7.71 -18.91
C PRO A 288 10.41 -7.44 -19.47
N GLY A 289 10.03 -8.17 -20.52
CA GLY A 289 8.76 -7.95 -21.21
C GLY A 289 7.51 -8.18 -20.35
N ASP A 290 7.65 -8.90 -19.24
CA ASP A 290 6.58 -9.23 -18.31
C ASP A 290 6.48 -8.31 -17.08
N VAL A 291 7.19 -7.17 -17.07
CA VAL A 291 7.15 -6.23 -15.93
C VAL A 291 5.74 -5.63 -15.70
N PHE A 292 4.93 -5.50 -16.76
CA PHE A 292 3.53 -5.14 -16.58
C PHE A 292 2.77 -6.20 -15.77
N TYR A 293 2.98 -7.46 -16.08
CA TYR A 293 2.36 -8.59 -15.37
C TYR A 293 2.83 -8.69 -13.92
N LEU A 294 4.07 -8.30 -13.62
CA LEU A 294 4.58 -8.19 -12.25
C LEU A 294 3.64 -7.35 -11.36
N HIS A 295 3.32 -6.15 -11.79
CA HIS A 295 2.47 -5.23 -11.02
C HIS A 295 0.98 -5.55 -11.15
N SER A 296 0.52 -5.99 -12.33
CA SER A 296 -0.91 -6.28 -12.53
C SER A 296 -1.38 -7.48 -11.69
N ARG A 297 -0.61 -8.58 -11.63
CA ARG A 297 -0.98 -9.73 -10.80
C ARG A 297 -0.93 -9.44 -9.29
N LEU A 298 -0.10 -8.47 -8.86
CA LEU A 298 -0.09 -7.98 -7.48
C LEU A 298 -1.32 -7.12 -7.19
N LEU A 299 -1.55 -6.10 -7.99
CA LEU A 299 -2.59 -5.09 -7.74
C LEU A 299 -4.01 -5.60 -8.01
N GLU A 300 -4.20 -6.56 -8.93
CA GLU A 300 -5.50 -7.18 -9.16
C GLU A 300 -6.01 -8.02 -7.97
N ARG A 301 -5.16 -8.39 -7.03
CA ARG A 301 -5.55 -9.04 -5.78
C ARG A 301 -6.34 -8.11 -4.86
N ALA A 302 -6.14 -6.80 -4.99
CA ALA A 302 -6.92 -5.79 -4.28
C ALA A 302 -8.32 -5.67 -4.91
N ALA A 303 -9.34 -5.92 -4.10
CA ALA A 303 -10.73 -5.91 -4.55
C ALA A 303 -11.71 -5.75 -3.37
N LYS A 304 -12.95 -5.37 -3.67
CA LYS A 304 -14.09 -5.55 -2.78
C LYS A 304 -14.74 -6.89 -3.11
N LEU A 305 -14.80 -7.78 -2.13
CA LEU A 305 -15.45 -9.08 -2.28
C LEU A 305 -16.96 -8.95 -2.22
N SER A 306 -17.65 -9.86 -2.93
CA SER A 306 -19.10 -10.01 -2.87
C SER A 306 -19.53 -10.51 -1.49
N ASP A 307 -20.81 -10.31 -1.17
CA ASP A 307 -21.38 -10.74 0.11
C ASP A 307 -21.32 -12.27 0.28
N ALA A 308 -21.41 -13.01 -0.82
CA ALA A 308 -21.23 -14.46 -0.84
C ALA A 308 -19.80 -14.91 -0.45
N MET A 309 -18.81 -14.04 -0.64
CA MET A 309 -17.41 -14.26 -0.26
C MET A 309 -17.05 -13.62 1.08
N GLY A 310 -18.05 -13.21 1.88
CA GLY A 310 -17.87 -12.60 3.19
C GLY A 310 -17.75 -11.07 3.19
N GLY A 311 -17.88 -10.40 2.04
CA GLY A 311 -17.95 -8.94 1.96
C GLY A 311 -16.68 -8.18 2.35
N GLY A 312 -15.54 -8.86 2.55
CA GLY A 312 -14.27 -8.22 2.88
C GLY A 312 -13.73 -7.35 1.74
N SER A 313 -12.70 -6.56 2.03
CA SER A 313 -12.06 -5.71 1.01
C SER A 313 -10.56 -5.59 1.24
N MET A 314 -9.81 -5.43 0.16
CA MET A 314 -8.41 -5.04 0.20
C MET A 314 -8.22 -3.82 -0.69
N THR A 315 -7.90 -2.70 -0.06
CA THR A 315 -7.57 -1.42 -0.72
C THR A 315 -6.07 -1.36 -0.89
N ALA A 316 -5.59 -1.05 -2.08
CA ALA A 316 -4.15 -0.92 -2.36
C ALA A 316 -3.77 0.53 -2.64
N LEU A 317 -2.73 1.01 -1.96
CA LEU A 317 -2.08 2.28 -2.22
C LEU A 317 -0.63 2.02 -2.67
N PRO A 318 -0.42 1.68 -3.95
CA PRO A 318 0.93 1.61 -4.49
C PRO A 318 1.55 3.00 -4.56
N ILE A 319 2.85 3.08 -4.25
CA ILE A 319 3.66 4.29 -4.41
C ILE A 319 4.60 4.06 -5.58
N VAL A 320 4.70 5.05 -6.47
CA VAL A 320 5.65 5.08 -7.58
C VAL A 320 6.43 6.38 -7.54
N GLU A 321 7.74 6.29 -7.76
CA GLU A 321 8.62 7.44 -7.82
C GLU A 321 8.78 7.90 -9.27
N THR A 322 8.64 9.21 -9.50
CA THR A 322 8.96 9.87 -10.77
C THR A 322 10.30 10.59 -10.68
N GLN A 323 10.84 10.97 -11.82
CA GLN A 323 12.00 11.85 -11.94
C GLN A 323 11.56 13.09 -12.72
N ALA A 324 11.76 14.27 -12.13
CA ALA A 324 11.34 15.55 -12.69
C ALA A 324 9.86 15.60 -13.13
N GLY A 325 8.98 14.94 -12.40
CA GLY A 325 7.55 14.89 -12.69
C GLY A 325 7.15 14.07 -13.92
N ASP A 326 8.08 13.30 -14.52
CA ASP A 326 7.79 12.51 -15.72
C ASP A 326 6.90 11.29 -15.42
N VAL A 327 5.62 11.45 -15.70
CA VAL A 327 4.61 10.38 -15.62
C VAL A 327 4.58 9.49 -16.86
N SER A 328 5.29 9.87 -17.94
CA SER A 328 5.34 9.12 -19.20
C SER A 328 6.41 8.03 -19.22
N ALA A 329 7.25 7.96 -18.19
CA ALA A 329 8.22 6.89 -18.00
C ALA A 329 7.55 5.51 -17.93
N TYR A 330 8.32 4.44 -18.13
CA TYR A 330 7.76 3.10 -18.37
C TYR A 330 6.99 2.55 -17.17
N ILE A 331 7.57 2.58 -15.98
CA ILE A 331 6.90 2.06 -14.76
C ILE A 331 5.70 2.93 -14.34
N PRO A 332 5.78 4.28 -14.26
CA PRO A 332 4.62 5.13 -14.02
C PRO A 332 3.44 4.83 -14.95
N THR A 333 3.67 4.80 -16.26
CA THR A 333 2.63 4.53 -17.27
C THR A 333 1.94 3.19 -17.03
N ASN A 334 2.72 2.14 -16.75
CA ASN A 334 2.19 0.81 -16.49
C ASN A 334 1.29 0.82 -15.23
N VAL A 335 1.75 1.39 -14.12
CA VAL A 335 0.99 1.37 -12.86
C VAL A 335 -0.26 2.26 -12.94
N ILE A 336 -0.21 3.42 -13.61
CA ILE A 336 -1.38 4.27 -13.87
C ILE A 336 -2.46 3.49 -14.64
N SER A 337 -2.07 2.64 -15.60
CA SER A 337 -3.02 1.86 -16.39
C SER A 337 -3.67 0.71 -15.59
N ILE A 338 -2.97 0.16 -14.60
CA ILE A 338 -3.46 -0.94 -13.74
C ILE A 338 -4.38 -0.41 -12.64
N THR A 339 -4.15 0.81 -12.14
CA THR A 339 -4.85 1.36 -10.99
C THR A 339 -6.17 2.05 -11.36
N ASP A 340 -7.03 2.25 -10.37
CA ASP A 340 -8.34 2.89 -10.52
C ASP A 340 -8.28 4.41 -10.36
N GLY A 341 -7.10 4.98 -10.43
CA GLY A 341 -6.81 6.40 -10.32
C GLY A 341 -5.43 6.67 -9.75
N GLN A 342 -5.09 7.95 -9.67
CA GLN A 342 -3.80 8.40 -9.13
C GLN A 342 -3.91 9.70 -8.36
N ILE A 343 -3.12 9.81 -7.29
CA ILE A 343 -2.84 11.02 -6.53
C ILE A 343 -1.45 11.50 -6.93
N PHE A 344 -1.38 12.58 -7.68
CA PHE A 344 -0.11 13.16 -8.12
C PHE A 344 0.37 14.23 -7.12
N LEU A 345 1.58 14.03 -6.59
CA LEU A 345 2.24 14.97 -5.71
C LEU A 345 3.28 15.78 -6.51
N SER A 346 3.05 17.09 -6.62
CA SER A 346 3.89 18.00 -7.40
C SER A 346 5.02 18.58 -6.55
N THR A 347 6.24 18.57 -7.08
CA THR A 347 7.39 19.22 -6.49
C THR A 347 7.22 20.75 -6.40
N ASP A 348 6.60 21.37 -7.41
CA ASP A 348 6.39 22.81 -7.42
C ASP A 348 5.42 23.25 -6.33
N LEU A 349 4.30 22.50 -6.15
CA LEU A 349 3.35 22.75 -5.07
C LEU A 349 3.98 22.52 -3.71
N PHE A 350 4.82 21.50 -3.57
CA PHE A 350 5.54 21.23 -2.33
C PHE A 350 6.48 22.36 -1.94
N ASN A 351 7.25 22.87 -2.91
CA ASN A 351 8.20 23.96 -2.72
C ASN A 351 7.49 25.31 -2.49
N SER A 352 6.31 25.52 -3.06
CA SER A 352 5.47 26.70 -2.77
C SER A 352 4.79 26.67 -1.41
N GLY A 353 5.00 25.60 -0.62
CA GLY A 353 4.45 25.46 0.74
C GLY A 353 3.05 24.86 0.81
N LEU A 354 2.47 24.38 -0.29
CA LEU A 354 1.24 23.60 -0.27
C LEU A 354 1.55 22.16 0.13
N ARG A 355 1.15 21.77 1.33
CA ARG A 355 1.39 20.44 1.89
C ARG A 355 0.12 19.90 2.55
N PRO A 356 -0.39 18.73 2.10
CA PRO A 356 0.14 17.85 1.05
C PRO A 356 0.09 18.49 -0.35
N ALA A 357 1.11 18.19 -1.16
CA ALA A 357 1.33 18.80 -2.47
C ALA A 357 0.47 18.16 -3.59
N VAL A 358 -0.79 17.89 -3.30
CA VAL A 358 -1.72 17.21 -4.23
C VAL A 358 -2.07 18.12 -5.39
N ASN A 359 -1.75 17.70 -6.61
CA ASN A 359 -2.17 18.38 -7.82
C ASN A 359 -3.57 17.91 -8.25
N ALA A 360 -4.57 18.72 -7.98
CA ALA A 360 -5.98 18.41 -8.28
C ALA A 360 -6.27 18.25 -9.78
N GLY A 361 -5.49 18.90 -10.66
CA GLY A 361 -5.69 18.86 -12.11
C GLY A 361 -5.33 17.51 -12.74
N ILE A 362 -4.24 16.89 -12.27
CA ILE A 362 -3.72 15.63 -12.81
C ILE A 362 -4.21 14.41 -12.01
N SER A 363 -4.60 14.62 -10.76
CA SER A 363 -5.09 13.56 -9.89
C SER A 363 -6.54 13.17 -10.22
N VAL A 364 -6.81 11.87 -10.25
CA VAL A 364 -8.11 11.31 -10.65
C VAL A 364 -8.45 10.10 -9.79
N SER A 365 -9.70 10.01 -9.31
CA SER A 365 -10.28 8.77 -8.80
C SER A 365 -11.38 8.31 -9.77
N ARG A 366 -11.26 7.09 -10.31
CA ARG A 366 -12.26 6.51 -11.22
C ARG A 366 -13.52 6.05 -10.48
N VAL A 367 -13.44 5.81 -9.18
CA VAL A 367 -14.61 5.51 -8.32
C VAL A 367 -15.36 6.79 -7.99
N GLY A 368 -14.65 7.86 -7.72
CA GLY A 368 -15.20 9.19 -7.52
C GLY A 368 -16.19 9.26 -6.32
N SER A 369 -17.27 10.00 -6.48
CA SER A 369 -18.23 10.28 -5.39
C SER A 369 -18.97 9.06 -4.83
N ALA A 370 -18.88 7.88 -5.47
CA ALA A 370 -19.38 6.62 -4.90
C ALA A 370 -18.57 6.19 -3.67
N ALA A 371 -17.30 6.62 -3.58
CA ALA A 371 -16.41 6.39 -2.46
C ALA A 371 -16.44 7.52 -1.40
N GLN A 372 -17.39 8.45 -1.48
CA GLN A 372 -17.57 9.51 -0.49
C GLN A 372 -18.71 9.22 0.48
N THR A 373 -18.54 9.67 1.73
CA THR A 373 -19.66 9.75 2.68
C THR A 373 -20.69 10.75 2.17
N LYS A 374 -21.95 10.58 2.56
CA LYS A 374 -23.02 11.52 2.14
C LYS A 374 -22.76 12.95 2.63
N ALA A 375 -22.16 13.10 3.81
CA ALA A 375 -21.75 14.41 4.33
C ALA A 375 -20.68 15.07 3.45
N MET A 376 -19.61 14.35 3.11
CA MET A 376 -18.54 14.86 2.26
C MET A 376 -19.06 15.18 0.85
N LYS A 377 -19.85 14.30 0.24
CA LYS A 377 -20.44 14.51 -1.08
C LYS A 377 -21.27 15.79 -1.16
N LYS A 378 -22.01 16.15 -0.07
CA LYS A 378 -22.83 17.37 -0.02
C LYS A 378 -21.97 18.64 -0.08
N VAL A 379 -20.77 18.63 0.51
CA VAL A 379 -19.95 19.85 0.63
C VAL A 379 -18.80 19.92 -0.39
N ALA A 380 -18.25 18.79 -0.83
CA ALA A 380 -17.03 18.76 -1.63
C ALA A 380 -17.24 18.93 -3.15
N GLY A 381 -18.50 18.85 -3.63
CA GLY A 381 -18.79 18.78 -5.06
C GLY A 381 -18.23 19.93 -5.92
N LYS A 382 -18.00 21.09 -5.34
CA LYS A 382 -17.49 22.29 -6.04
C LYS A 382 -15.98 22.52 -5.86
N VAL A 383 -15.33 21.90 -4.87
CA VAL A 383 -13.94 22.18 -4.49
C VAL A 383 -12.98 22.06 -5.67
N LYS A 384 -13.06 20.93 -6.39
CA LYS A 384 -12.17 20.66 -7.52
C LYS A 384 -12.35 21.67 -8.65
N LEU A 385 -13.59 22.05 -8.94
CA LEU A 385 -13.93 23.02 -9.99
C LEU A 385 -13.41 24.43 -9.62
N GLU A 386 -13.65 24.88 -8.40
CA GLU A 386 -13.20 26.21 -7.94
C GLU A 386 -11.66 26.30 -7.92
N LEU A 387 -10.98 25.24 -7.53
CA LEU A 387 -9.51 25.19 -7.59
C LEU A 387 -8.95 25.15 -9.01
N ALA A 388 -9.64 24.48 -9.94
CA ALA A 388 -9.23 24.49 -11.35
C ALA A 388 -9.40 25.90 -11.95
N GLN A 389 -10.53 26.56 -11.70
CA GLN A 389 -10.76 27.94 -12.12
C GLN A 389 -9.75 28.91 -11.50
N PHE A 390 -9.42 28.73 -10.22
CA PHE A 390 -8.39 29.52 -9.55
C PHE A 390 -7.02 29.36 -10.23
N ALA A 391 -6.61 28.14 -10.57
CA ALA A 391 -5.32 27.89 -11.22
C ALA A 391 -5.23 28.55 -12.61
N GLU A 392 -6.31 28.52 -13.38
CA GLU A 392 -6.38 29.23 -14.69
C GLU A 392 -6.30 30.76 -14.51
N LEU A 393 -7.05 31.31 -13.54
CA LEU A 393 -7.03 32.73 -13.26
C LEU A 393 -5.69 33.21 -12.65
N GLU A 394 -5.05 32.41 -11.80
CA GLU A 394 -3.73 32.70 -11.25
C GLU A 394 -2.67 32.79 -12.35
N ALA A 395 -2.71 31.88 -13.33
CA ALA A 395 -1.83 31.92 -14.48
C ALA A 395 -2.08 33.17 -15.36
N PHE A 396 -3.35 33.55 -15.57
CA PHE A 396 -3.72 34.74 -16.33
C PHE A 396 -3.32 36.03 -15.61
N ALA A 397 -3.52 36.09 -14.28
CA ALA A 397 -3.23 37.26 -13.45
C ALA A 397 -1.75 37.66 -13.45
N GLN A 398 -0.84 36.74 -13.75
CA GLN A 398 0.60 37.02 -13.87
C GLN A 398 0.91 37.95 -15.08
N PHE A 399 0.03 38.01 -16.07
CA PHE A 399 0.24 38.76 -17.32
C PHE A 399 -0.71 39.97 -17.44
N ALA A 400 -1.79 40.05 -16.65
CA ALA A 400 -2.79 41.09 -16.72
C ALA A 400 -2.48 42.25 -15.75
N SER A 401 -2.45 43.49 -16.28
CA SER A 401 -2.21 44.69 -15.46
C SER A 401 -3.44 45.14 -14.67
N ASP A 402 -4.66 44.91 -15.20
CA ASP A 402 -5.93 45.29 -14.56
C ASP A 402 -6.90 44.11 -14.56
N LEU A 403 -7.33 43.70 -13.39
CA LEU A 403 -8.33 42.65 -13.18
C LEU A 403 -9.66 43.29 -12.71
N ASP A 404 -10.76 42.82 -13.25
CA ASP A 404 -12.09 43.23 -12.78
C ASP A 404 -12.35 42.71 -11.36
N ALA A 405 -13.27 43.37 -10.63
CA ALA A 405 -13.58 43.06 -9.23
C ALA A 405 -14.06 41.59 -9.03
N THR A 406 -14.74 41.02 -10.04
CA THR A 406 -15.20 39.62 -9.98
C THR A 406 -14.02 38.64 -10.00
N THR A 407 -13.09 38.85 -10.91
CA THR A 407 -11.87 38.05 -11.01
C THR A 407 -10.98 38.16 -9.77
N GLN A 408 -10.86 39.41 -9.22
CA GLN A 408 -10.12 39.59 -7.95
C GLN A 408 -10.75 38.84 -6.79
N ASN A 409 -12.09 38.83 -6.68
CA ASN A 409 -12.81 38.07 -5.65
C ASN A 409 -12.61 36.54 -5.82
N GLN A 410 -12.66 36.06 -7.06
CA GLN A 410 -12.40 34.63 -7.35
C GLN A 410 -10.97 34.22 -6.99
N LEU A 411 -9.98 35.05 -7.30
CA LEU A 411 -8.58 34.83 -6.91
C LEU A 411 -8.41 34.82 -5.39
N ALA A 412 -8.98 35.82 -4.70
CA ALA A 412 -8.93 35.90 -3.25
C ALA A 412 -9.59 34.69 -2.57
N ARG A 413 -10.69 34.18 -3.11
CA ARG A 413 -11.35 32.99 -2.63
C ARG A 413 -10.54 31.72 -2.91
N GLY A 414 -9.99 31.59 -4.11
CA GLY A 414 -9.15 30.45 -4.48
C GLY A 414 -7.88 30.34 -3.62
N GLN A 415 -7.26 31.46 -3.25
CA GLN A 415 -6.14 31.47 -2.31
C GLN A 415 -6.54 30.90 -0.95
N ARG A 416 -7.71 31.28 -0.42
CA ARG A 416 -8.22 30.73 0.85
C ARG A 416 -8.60 29.26 0.74
N LEU A 417 -9.18 28.84 -0.37
CA LEU A 417 -9.43 27.41 -0.63
C LEU A 417 -8.12 26.60 -0.66
N ARG A 418 -7.04 27.18 -1.16
CA ARG A 418 -5.71 26.55 -1.14
C ARG A 418 -5.17 26.42 0.29
N GLU A 419 -5.41 27.42 1.15
CA GLU A 419 -5.02 27.36 2.57
C GLU A 419 -5.81 26.28 3.35
N ILE A 420 -7.08 26.05 3.02
CA ILE A 420 -7.93 25.00 3.63
C ILE A 420 -7.34 23.61 3.42
N LEU A 421 -6.67 23.38 2.30
CA LEU A 421 -6.12 22.07 1.95
C LEU A 421 -4.74 21.80 2.60
N LYS A 422 -4.14 22.81 3.23
CA LYS A 422 -2.88 22.62 3.98
C LYS A 422 -3.13 21.85 5.26
N GLN A 423 -2.34 20.83 5.49
CA GLN A 423 -2.45 19.95 6.65
C GLN A 423 -1.07 19.51 7.13
N ALA A 424 -0.87 19.50 8.43
CA ALA A 424 0.38 19.04 9.03
C ALA A 424 0.51 17.50 8.85
N GLN A 425 1.75 17.03 8.77
CA GLN A 425 2.05 15.59 8.71
C GLN A 425 1.61 14.90 10.01
N PHE A 426 1.18 13.65 9.89
CA PHE A 426 0.77 12.79 11.02
C PHE A 426 -0.35 13.38 11.88
N SER A 427 -1.21 14.14 11.21
CA SER A 427 -2.35 14.82 11.83
C SER A 427 -3.59 14.70 10.95
N PRO A 428 -4.10 13.46 10.73
CA PRO A 428 -5.31 13.24 9.94
C PRO A 428 -6.51 13.92 10.62
N LEU A 429 -7.41 14.49 9.82
CA LEU A 429 -8.63 15.14 10.27
C LEU A 429 -9.80 14.18 10.25
N LEU A 430 -10.63 14.26 11.27
CA LEU A 430 -11.90 13.52 11.33
C LEU A 430 -12.89 14.05 10.29
N LEU A 431 -13.87 13.22 9.90
CA LEU A 431 -14.85 13.56 8.86
C LEU A 431 -15.60 14.87 9.18
N ASN A 432 -16.05 15.06 10.43
CA ASN A 432 -16.73 16.27 10.86
C ASN A 432 -15.81 17.51 10.75
N GLU A 433 -14.53 17.38 11.03
CA GLU A 433 -13.57 18.47 10.91
C GLU A 433 -13.35 18.86 9.44
N GLN A 434 -13.16 17.88 8.56
CA GLN A 434 -13.01 18.10 7.11
C GLN A 434 -14.26 18.75 6.51
N VAL A 435 -15.46 18.27 6.87
CA VAL A 435 -16.73 18.82 6.39
C VAL A 435 -16.89 20.28 6.83
N ALA A 436 -16.55 20.63 8.09
CA ALA A 436 -16.60 21.99 8.59
C ALA A 436 -15.68 22.95 7.84
N VAL A 437 -14.43 22.51 7.63
CA VAL A 437 -13.39 23.29 6.95
C VAL A 437 -13.80 23.58 5.49
N ILE A 438 -14.23 22.55 4.76
CA ILE A 438 -14.67 22.67 3.36
C ILE A 438 -15.93 23.55 3.29
N TYR A 439 -16.90 23.33 4.18
CA TYR A 439 -18.14 24.10 4.23
C TYR A 439 -17.88 25.59 4.43
N ALA A 440 -16.97 25.93 5.35
CA ALA A 440 -16.57 27.32 5.60
C ALA A 440 -15.93 27.98 4.37
N GLY A 441 -15.08 27.25 3.63
CA GLY A 441 -14.43 27.76 2.44
C GLY A 441 -15.37 27.97 1.26
N ILE A 442 -16.15 26.95 0.92
CA ILE A 442 -17.04 26.98 -0.25
C ILE A 442 -18.17 27.99 -0.08
N ASN A 443 -18.68 28.19 1.13
CA ASN A 443 -19.79 29.11 1.37
C ASN A 443 -19.37 30.56 1.71
N GLY A 444 -18.07 30.90 1.51
CA GLY A 444 -17.62 32.30 1.62
C GLY A 444 -17.43 32.81 3.05
N TYR A 445 -17.49 31.96 4.09
CA TYR A 445 -17.27 32.40 5.47
C TYR A 445 -15.85 32.88 5.75
N LEU A 446 -14.90 32.54 4.87
CA LEU A 446 -13.49 32.92 4.99
C LEU A 446 -13.13 34.19 4.20
N ASP A 447 -14.06 34.75 3.39
CA ASP A 447 -13.74 35.82 2.44
C ASP A 447 -13.23 37.10 3.13
N ASP A 448 -13.64 37.39 4.37
CA ASP A 448 -13.20 38.57 5.16
C ASP A 448 -11.92 38.25 6.00
N ILE A 449 -11.47 37.01 6.03
CA ILE A 449 -10.33 36.62 6.88
C ILE A 449 -9.04 36.79 6.07
N PRO A 450 -7.99 37.45 6.60
CA PRO A 450 -6.68 37.52 5.95
C PRO A 450 -6.12 36.11 5.68
N VAL A 451 -5.51 35.90 4.52
CA VAL A 451 -5.02 34.58 4.07
C VAL A 451 -4.09 33.94 5.11
N GLU A 452 -3.21 34.72 5.73
CA GLU A 452 -2.25 34.27 6.73
C GLU A 452 -2.93 33.75 8.02
N LYS A 453 -4.15 34.17 8.29
CA LYS A 453 -4.92 33.81 9.50
C LYS A 453 -5.94 32.68 9.25
N VAL A 454 -6.15 32.25 8.00
CA VAL A 454 -7.11 31.20 7.65
C VAL A 454 -6.81 29.90 8.40
N VAL A 455 -5.57 29.45 8.43
CA VAL A 455 -5.19 28.21 9.12
C VAL A 455 -5.48 28.30 10.62
N ALA A 456 -5.13 29.40 11.27
CA ALA A 456 -5.39 29.63 12.69
C ALA A 456 -6.90 29.66 12.98
N PHE A 457 -7.69 30.33 12.12
CA PHE A 457 -9.15 30.33 12.20
C PHE A 457 -9.72 28.91 12.13
N LEU A 458 -9.26 28.10 11.19
CA LEU A 458 -9.77 26.75 10.99
C LEU A 458 -9.43 25.82 12.15
N ILE A 459 -8.26 25.95 12.76
CA ILE A 459 -7.90 25.21 13.97
C ILE A 459 -8.84 25.58 15.11
N GLY A 460 -9.04 26.85 15.39
CA GLY A 460 -9.95 27.30 16.43
C GLY A 460 -11.42 26.93 16.15
N LEU A 461 -11.86 27.02 14.90
CA LEU A 461 -13.20 26.60 14.50
C LEU A 461 -13.49 25.13 14.82
N ARG A 462 -12.54 24.23 14.49
CA ARG A 462 -12.67 22.80 14.77
C ARG A 462 -12.81 22.52 16.28
N GLU A 463 -11.98 23.17 17.08
CA GLU A 463 -12.06 23.06 18.54
C GLU A 463 -13.37 23.61 19.09
N TYR A 464 -13.81 24.78 18.58
CA TYR A 464 -15.08 25.37 18.95
C TYR A 464 -16.27 24.46 18.64
N LEU A 465 -16.36 23.93 17.41
CA LEU A 465 -17.43 23.03 17.00
C LEU A 465 -17.47 21.75 17.82
N LYS A 466 -16.30 21.19 18.11
CA LYS A 466 -16.17 19.99 18.95
C LYS A 466 -16.78 20.19 20.34
N ASN A 467 -16.59 21.36 20.95
CA ASN A 467 -17.03 21.65 22.30
C ASN A 467 -18.46 22.19 22.38
N SER A 468 -18.87 22.99 21.37
CA SER A 468 -20.11 23.78 21.43
C SER A 468 -21.25 23.25 20.57
N LYS A 469 -20.98 22.40 19.57
CA LYS A 469 -22.00 21.91 18.63
C LYS A 469 -22.01 20.36 18.55
N PRO A 470 -22.32 19.65 19.66
CA PRO A 470 -22.25 18.17 19.69
C PRO A 470 -23.23 17.50 18.72
N VAL A 471 -24.37 18.12 18.40
CA VAL A 471 -25.34 17.61 17.41
C VAL A 471 -24.70 17.51 16.04
N TYR A 472 -23.96 18.53 15.62
CA TYR A 472 -23.20 18.51 14.36
C TYR A 472 -22.16 17.40 14.36
N VAL A 473 -21.32 17.37 15.41
CA VAL A 473 -20.20 16.41 15.51
C VAL A 473 -20.70 14.97 15.46
N SER A 474 -21.69 14.60 16.29
CA SER A 474 -22.22 13.24 16.33
C SER A 474 -22.94 12.83 15.04
N THR A 475 -23.74 13.73 14.45
CA THR A 475 -24.46 13.40 13.21
C THR A 475 -23.49 13.16 12.05
N VAL A 476 -22.47 14.00 11.89
CA VAL A 476 -21.51 13.84 10.80
C VAL A 476 -20.55 12.67 11.07
N GLN A 477 -20.06 12.50 12.30
CA GLN A 477 -19.09 11.47 12.61
C GLN A 477 -19.70 10.07 12.66
N ASP A 478 -20.90 9.92 13.27
CA ASP A 478 -21.49 8.59 13.49
C ASP A 478 -22.39 8.18 12.32
N LYS A 479 -23.28 9.08 11.87
CA LYS A 479 -24.24 8.80 10.78
C LYS A 479 -23.66 9.03 9.38
N LYS A 480 -22.48 9.66 9.28
CA LYS A 480 -21.82 10.03 8.00
C LYS A 480 -22.71 10.91 7.10
N LEU A 481 -23.64 11.69 7.71
CA LEU A 481 -24.62 12.55 7.06
C LEU A 481 -24.47 14.00 7.52
N LEU A 482 -24.86 14.94 6.65
CA LEU A 482 -25.08 16.34 6.99
C LEU A 482 -26.55 16.65 6.72
N ASP A 483 -27.43 16.38 7.72
CA ASP A 483 -28.84 16.71 7.68
C ASP A 483 -29.06 18.21 7.97
N ASP A 484 -30.30 18.67 7.83
CA ASP A 484 -30.64 20.11 7.95
C ASP A 484 -30.36 20.64 9.37
N ALA A 485 -30.53 19.80 10.40
CA ALA A 485 -30.25 20.18 11.79
C ALA A 485 -28.74 20.32 12.03
N ALA A 486 -27.93 19.35 11.54
CA ALA A 486 -26.48 19.42 11.62
C ALA A 486 -25.90 20.57 10.79
N GLU A 487 -26.48 20.86 9.60
CA GLU A 487 -26.09 21.98 8.77
C GLU A 487 -26.42 23.32 9.43
N ALA A 488 -27.59 23.44 10.05
CA ALA A 488 -27.97 24.64 10.79
C ALA A 488 -27.03 24.89 11.99
N ALA A 489 -26.73 23.83 12.75
CA ALA A 489 -25.78 23.91 13.87
C ALA A 489 -24.36 24.27 13.40
N LEU A 490 -23.91 23.76 12.24
CA LEU A 490 -22.63 24.13 11.63
C LEU A 490 -22.60 25.60 11.24
N LYS A 491 -23.62 26.09 10.53
CA LYS A 491 -23.74 27.50 10.13
C LYS A 491 -23.72 28.44 11.34
N GLU A 492 -24.52 28.15 12.35
CA GLU A 492 -24.57 28.91 13.58
C GLU A 492 -23.20 28.92 14.27
N GLY A 493 -22.57 27.75 14.40
CA GLY A 493 -21.23 27.61 15.01
C GLY A 493 -20.14 28.40 14.29
N ILE A 494 -20.13 28.41 12.95
CA ILE A 494 -19.19 29.21 12.17
C ILE A 494 -19.40 30.71 12.42
N VAL A 495 -20.65 31.17 12.40
CA VAL A 495 -21.00 32.61 12.63
C VAL A 495 -20.68 33.05 14.04
N GLU A 496 -20.95 32.21 15.05
CA GLU A 496 -20.62 32.52 16.45
C GLU A 496 -19.10 32.57 16.65
N PHE A 497 -18.36 31.58 16.16
CA PHE A 497 -16.90 31.56 16.28
C PHE A 497 -16.25 32.74 15.54
N LYS A 498 -16.76 33.12 14.35
CA LYS A 498 -16.27 34.26 13.57
C LYS A 498 -16.35 35.57 14.35
N LYS A 499 -17.42 35.77 15.18
CA LYS A 499 -17.56 36.97 16.04
C LYS A 499 -16.55 37.03 17.17
N THR A 500 -16.08 35.89 17.66
CA THR A 500 -15.11 35.79 18.77
C THR A 500 -13.66 35.77 18.29
N PHE A 501 -13.46 35.46 17.02
CA PHE A 501 -12.13 35.41 16.43
C PHE A 501 -11.61 36.82 16.17
N THR A 502 -10.69 37.27 17.00
CA THR A 502 -9.96 38.52 16.77
C THR A 502 -8.85 38.26 15.75
N ALA A 503 -9.05 38.87 14.59
CA ALA A 503 -8.12 38.73 13.46
C ALA A 503 -6.77 39.44 13.71
#